data_b730582a7fcef2ace0d942ae4225edd0
#
_entry.id   b730582a7fcef2ace0d942ae4225edd0
#
_cell.length_a   1.000
_cell.length_b   1.000
_cell.length_c   1.000
_cell.angle_alpha   90.00
_cell.angle_beta   90.00
_cell.angle_gamma   90.00
#
_symmetry.space_group_name_H-M   'P 1'
#
loop_
_entity.id
_entity.type
_entity.pdbx_description
1 polymer ?
#
loop_
_entity_poly.entity_id
_entity_poly.type
_entity_poly.pdbx_seq_one_letter_code
_entity_poly.pdbx_strand_id
1 'polypeptide(L)'
;MRSVTHLKSLQALDLAIRAGSLKAAARELGVTPAAVGQRIRALEDYLGTDLLLRGRSGLTPTPELDLVLDDLRRAFDALERVTEALDFQRSSEIHIVADPDWAELWLMPRLPAFRAAFPNTLFCINGVGDVAVRLGQPDLRVTYDDGPGEPLFRDVLVPVTGLDNVRRMINEDPAVQMEGMPLLHLKAHFDRSDHPGWVEWFDQFGHRMTGAARGVHYANARLAIEAVRQNVGFLVCGLSLLLKDLQTGTVALPFPAPEHLPAPHPYTLRPRSDADRRPQLQRFLTWLRKEAEDTRRRIKEMSEPNP
;
A
#
# COMPACT_ATOMS: atom_id res chain seq x y z
N MET A 1 7.30 -26.93 36.20
CA MET A 1 6.52 -26.23 35.15
C MET A 1 6.99 -24.79 35.13
N ARG A 2 7.64 -24.32 34.03
CA ARG A 2 8.03 -22.89 33.92
C ARG A 2 6.80 -22.10 33.53
N SER A 3 6.21 -21.35 34.46
CA SER A 3 5.14 -20.44 34.18
C SER A 3 5.73 -19.14 33.64
N VAL A 4 5.42 -18.77 32.39
CA VAL A 4 5.73 -17.45 31.85
C VAL A 4 4.64 -16.52 32.35
N THR A 5 4.91 -15.82 33.44
CA THR A 5 4.07 -14.74 33.94
C THR A 5 4.30 -13.49 33.08
N HIS A 6 3.30 -12.63 32.96
CA HIS A 6 3.37 -11.33 32.27
C HIS A 6 3.52 -11.37 30.72
N LEU A 7 3.11 -12.46 30.05
CA LEU A 7 3.23 -12.57 28.60
C LEU A 7 2.60 -11.37 27.82
N LYS A 8 1.42 -10.90 28.27
CA LYS A 8 0.75 -9.71 27.66
C LYS A 8 1.53 -8.41 27.90
N SER A 9 2.26 -8.31 29.00
CA SER A 9 3.11 -7.15 29.31
C SER A 9 4.39 -7.16 28.48
N LEU A 10 5.02 -8.33 28.32
CA LEU A 10 6.17 -8.53 27.44
C LEU A 10 5.79 -8.23 25.97
N GLN A 11 4.61 -8.66 25.51
CA GLN A 11 4.11 -8.35 24.18
C GLN A 11 3.91 -6.84 23.99
N ALA A 12 3.30 -6.18 24.99
CA ALA A 12 3.10 -4.73 24.94
C ALA A 12 4.43 -3.96 24.91
N LEU A 13 5.44 -4.44 25.61
CA LEU A 13 6.80 -3.90 25.63
C LEU A 13 7.49 -4.04 24.26
N ASP A 14 7.51 -5.23 23.68
CA ASP A 14 8.13 -5.48 22.36
C ASP A 14 7.49 -4.62 21.29
N LEU A 15 6.16 -4.55 21.23
CA LEU A 15 5.44 -3.71 20.27
C LEU A 15 5.68 -2.21 20.48
N ALA A 16 5.78 -1.74 21.75
CA ALA A 16 6.06 -0.35 22.03
C ALA A 16 7.44 0.09 21.54
N ILE A 17 8.44 -0.79 21.65
CA ILE A 17 9.79 -0.55 21.15
C ILE A 17 9.82 -0.57 19.62
N ARG A 18 9.24 -1.59 18.99
CA ARG A 18 9.19 -1.71 17.50
C ARG A 18 8.47 -0.55 16.85
N ALA A 19 7.36 -0.11 17.44
CA ALA A 19 6.56 0.99 16.94
C ALA A 19 7.06 2.39 17.35
N GLY A 20 8.06 2.47 18.25
CA GLY A 20 8.63 3.71 18.77
C GLY A 20 7.66 4.53 19.63
N SER A 21 6.41 4.05 19.86
CA SER A 21 5.42 4.78 20.65
C SER A 21 4.33 3.88 21.25
N LEU A 22 3.85 4.25 22.45
CA LEU A 22 2.71 3.57 23.09
C LEU A 22 1.42 3.68 22.26
N LYS A 23 1.24 4.77 21.53
CA LYS A 23 0.06 4.99 20.67
C LYS A 23 0.03 4.04 19.49
N ALA A 24 1.17 3.81 18.85
CA ALA A 24 1.27 2.89 17.73
C ALA A 24 1.11 1.43 18.19
N ALA A 25 1.76 1.03 19.30
CA ALA A 25 1.59 -0.28 19.91
C ALA A 25 0.15 -0.56 20.34
N ALA A 26 -0.53 0.45 20.91
CA ALA A 26 -1.94 0.35 21.30
C ALA A 26 -2.87 0.07 20.13
N ARG A 27 -2.60 0.71 18.99
CA ARG A 27 -3.36 0.49 17.75
C ARG A 27 -3.19 -0.95 17.25
N GLU A 28 -1.96 -1.48 17.28
CA GLU A 28 -1.66 -2.85 16.88
C GLU A 28 -2.29 -3.90 17.81
N LEU A 29 -2.35 -3.60 19.13
CA LEU A 29 -2.96 -4.49 20.12
C LEU A 29 -4.48 -4.37 20.25
N GLY A 30 -5.11 -3.40 19.58
CA GLY A 30 -6.55 -3.13 19.71
C GLY A 30 -6.97 -2.66 21.12
N VAL A 31 -6.08 -1.93 21.82
CA VAL A 31 -6.31 -1.42 23.19
C VAL A 31 -6.02 0.09 23.26
N THR A 32 -6.26 0.69 24.41
CA THR A 32 -5.91 2.11 24.63
C THR A 32 -4.42 2.29 24.94
N PRO A 33 -3.81 3.45 24.59
CA PRO A 33 -2.41 3.75 24.96
C PRO A 33 -2.15 3.68 26.47
N ALA A 34 -3.15 4.05 27.27
CA ALA A 34 -3.10 3.94 28.73
C ALA A 34 -2.98 2.48 29.20
N ALA A 35 -3.72 1.56 28.55
CA ALA A 35 -3.63 0.12 28.86
C ALA A 35 -2.27 -0.48 28.52
N VAL A 36 -1.66 -0.06 27.40
CA VAL A 36 -0.28 -0.46 27.05
C VAL A 36 0.70 0.04 28.11
N GLY A 37 0.61 1.32 28.47
CA GLY A 37 1.45 1.91 29.52
C GLY A 37 1.29 1.23 30.88
N GLN A 38 0.06 0.85 31.27
CA GLN A 38 -0.18 0.10 32.50
C GLN A 38 0.44 -1.30 32.48
N ARG A 39 0.35 -2.03 31.36
CA ARG A 39 0.97 -3.35 31.22
C ARG A 39 2.48 -3.29 31.35
N ILE A 40 3.11 -2.28 30.75
CA ILE A 40 4.57 -2.11 30.84
C ILE A 40 4.98 -1.74 32.26
N ARG A 41 4.31 -0.77 32.90
CA ARG A 41 4.59 -0.42 34.31
C ARG A 41 4.43 -1.59 35.25
N ALA A 42 3.37 -2.40 35.10
CA ALA A 42 3.18 -3.60 35.93
C ALA A 42 4.34 -4.62 35.75
N LEU A 43 4.98 -4.65 34.60
CA LEU A 43 6.17 -5.46 34.37
C LEU A 43 7.40 -4.83 35.02
N GLU A 44 7.60 -3.53 34.89
CA GLU A 44 8.67 -2.76 35.53
C GLU A 44 8.60 -2.87 37.04
N ASP A 45 7.40 -2.68 37.63
CA ASP A 45 7.15 -2.85 39.07
C ASP A 45 7.48 -4.27 39.55
N TYR A 46 7.10 -5.30 38.76
CA TYR A 46 7.39 -6.70 39.09
C TYR A 46 8.89 -7.01 39.05
N LEU A 47 9.60 -6.44 38.09
CA LEU A 47 11.05 -6.64 37.90
C LEU A 47 11.89 -5.70 38.80
N GLY A 48 11.29 -4.66 39.35
CA GLY A 48 11.96 -3.65 40.15
C GLY A 48 12.94 -2.77 39.36
N THR A 49 12.74 -2.65 38.04
CA THR A 49 13.59 -1.85 37.15
C THR A 49 12.80 -1.26 36.00
N ASP A 50 13.20 -0.07 35.56
CA ASP A 50 12.65 0.54 34.35
C ASP A 50 13.19 -0.20 33.12
N LEU A 51 12.31 -0.40 32.13
CA LEU A 51 12.64 -1.05 30.87
C LEU A 51 12.68 -0.08 29.71
N LEU A 52 11.99 1.05 29.82
CA LEU A 52 11.87 2.06 28.77
C LEU A 52 12.37 3.43 29.23
N LEU A 53 13.18 4.04 28.40
CA LEU A 53 13.56 5.44 28.49
C LEU A 53 12.62 6.29 27.61
N ARG A 54 12.11 7.39 28.19
CA ARG A 54 11.27 8.36 27.48
C ARG A 54 12.10 9.57 27.11
N GLY A 55 12.38 9.76 25.84
CA GLY A 55 13.13 10.89 25.32
C GLY A 55 12.38 11.70 24.27
N ARG A 56 12.97 12.79 23.82
CA ARG A 56 12.43 13.61 22.70
C ARG A 56 12.35 12.84 21.38
N SER A 57 13.15 11.80 21.24
CA SER A 57 13.18 10.89 20.07
C SER A 57 12.21 9.71 20.16
N GLY A 58 11.35 9.65 21.20
CA GLY A 58 10.40 8.56 21.40
C GLY A 58 10.76 7.62 22.55
N LEU A 59 10.34 6.35 22.43
CA LEU A 59 10.62 5.29 23.41
C LEU A 59 11.86 4.52 22.97
N THR A 60 12.82 4.38 23.88
CA THR A 60 14.03 3.57 23.67
C THR A 60 14.19 2.55 24.79
N PRO A 61 14.76 1.36 24.55
CA PRO A 61 15.04 0.40 25.59
C PRO A 61 16.12 0.92 26.57
N THR A 62 16.06 0.49 27.82
CA THR A 62 17.20 0.65 28.76
C THR A 62 18.32 -0.32 28.37
N PRO A 63 19.58 -0.08 28.83
CA PRO A 63 20.70 -0.98 28.57
C PRO A 63 20.43 -2.42 29.03
N GLU A 64 19.73 -2.60 30.15
CA GLU A 64 19.35 -3.91 30.70
C GLU A 64 18.36 -4.63 29.78
N LEU A 65 17.40 -3.92 29.21
CA LEU A 65 16.45 -4.49 28.27
C LEU A 65 17.12 -4.80 26.92
N ASP A 66 18.01 -3.93 26.45
CA ASP A 66 18.69 -4.08 25.16
C ASP A 66 19.51 -5.38 25.09
N LEU A 67 20.11 -5.79 26.22
CA LEU A 67 20.83 -7.08 26.34
C LEU A 67 19.98 -8.32 26.04
N VAL A 68 18.68 -8.27 26.32
CA VAL A 68 17.75 -9.41 26.18
C VAL A 68 16.67 -9.20 25.13
N LEU A 69 16.71 -8.06 24.44
CA LEU A 69 15.67 -7.68 23.48
C LEU A 69 15.58 -8.65 22.29
N ASP A 70 16.71 -9.14 21.82
CA ASP A 70 16.77 -10.13 20.73
C ASP A 70 16.23 -11.50 21.17
N ASP A 71 16.42 -11.89 22.44
CA ASP A 71 15.83 -13.11 22.99
C ASP A 71 14.31 -12.97 23.12
N LEU A 72 13.83 -11.81 23.55
CA LEU A 72 12.40 -11.49 23.63
C LEU A 72 11.74 -11.58 22.25
N ARG A 73 12.35 -11.00 21.25
CA ARG A 73 11.88 -11.05 19.85
C ARG A 73 11.84 -12.48 19.33
N ARG A 74 12.93 -13.23 19.50
CA ARG A 74 12.99 -14.66 19.12
C ARG A 74 11.92 -15.51 19.81
N ALA A 75 11.59 -15.20 21.06
CA ALA A 75 10.53 -15.90 21.79
C ALA A 75 9.15 -15.64 21.19
N PHE A 76 8.82 -14.37 20.86
CA PHE A 76 7.55 -14.07 20.19
C PHE A 76 7.47 -14.64 18.78
N ASP A 77 8.55 -14.60 18.00
CA ASP A 77 8.62 -15.25 16.69
C ASP A 77 8.41 -16.77 16.79
N ALA A 78 8.91 -17.40 17.87
CA ALA A 78 8.68 -18.82 18.11
C ALA A 78 7.21 -19.12 18.46
N LEU A 79 6.58 -18.30 19.31
CA LEU A 79 5.15 -18.42 19.63
C LEU A 79 4.27 -18.24 18.38
N GLU A 80 4.62 -17.27 17.52
CA GLU A 80 3.92 -17.05 16.27
C GLU A 80 4.02 -18.28 15.35
N ARG A 81 5.23 -18.85 15.18
CA ARG A 81 5.41 -20.10 14.40
C ARG A 81 4.60 -21.27 14.95
N VAL A 82 4.49 -21.42 16.27
CA VAL A 82 3.67 -22.47 16.89
C VAL A 82 2.19 -22.26 16.58
N THR A 83 1.73 -21.02 16.73
CA THR A 83 0.33 -20.67 16.42
C THR A 83 -0.01 -20.92 14.94
N GLU A 84 0.91 -20.57 14.05
CA GLU A 84 0.79 -20.84 12.62
C GLU A 84 0.80 -22.33 12.28
N ALA A 85 1.67 -23.10 12.92
CA ALA A 85 1.75 -24.55 12.71
C ALA A 85 0.49 -25.29 13.20
N LEU A 86 -0.18 -24.75 14.22
CA LEU A 86 -1.43 -25.30 14.77
C LEU A 86 -2.67 -24.85 14.03
N ASP A 87 -2.59 -23.78 13.23
CA ASP A 87 -3.72 -23.30 12.45
C ASP A 87 -3.83 -24.01 11.11
N PHE A 88 -4.37 -25.22 11.12
CA PHE A 88 -4.57 -26.06 9.93
C PHE A 88 -5.49 -25.41 8.88
N GLN A 89 -6.31 -24.44 9.24
CA GLN A 89 -7.17 -23.72 8.30
C GLN A 89 -6.39 -22.65 7.51
N ARG A 90 -5.30 -22.13 8.04
CA ARG A 90 -4.45 -21.11 7.39
C ARG A 90 -3.59 -21.63 6.24
N SER A 91 -3.40 -22.95 6.13
CA SER A 91 -2.56 -23.50 5.06
C SER A 91 -3.07 -23.14 3.64
N SER A 92 -4.36 -22.83 3.50
CA SER A 92 -5.00 -22.44 2.23
C SER A 92 -5.24 -20.94 2.06
N GLU A 93 -4.97 -20.11 3.08
CA GLU A 93 -5.20 -18.68 3.05
C GLU A 93 -3.90 -17.89 2.92
N ILE A 94 -3.93 -16.86 2.09
CA ILE A 94 -2.83 -15.91 1.88
C ILE A 94 -3.25 -14.56 2.44
N HIS A 95 -2.50 -14.07 3.44
CA HIS A 95 -2.71 -12.76 4.06
C HIS A 95 -1.84 -11.70 3.37
N ILE A 96 -2.49 -10.73 2.75
CA ILE A 96 -1.88 -9.64 2.00
C ILE A 96 -2.16 -8.31 2.72
N VAL A 97 -1.12 -7.52 2.93
CA VAL A 97 -1.25 -6.11 3.29
C VAL A 97 -0.70 -5.28 2.13
N ALA A 98 -1.52 -4.44 1.52
CA ALA A 98 -1.13 -3.73 0.32
C ALA A 98 -1.57 -2.26 0.32
N ASP A 99 -0.95 -1.45 -0.54
CA ASP A 99 -1.50 -0.15 -0.91
C ASP A 99 -2.96 -0.34 -1.37
N PRO A 100 -3.92 0.43 -0.82
CA PRO A 100 -5.34 0.22 -1.09
C PRO A 100 -5.72 0.37 -2.56
N ASP A 101 -5.17 1.38 -3.25
CA ASP A 101 -5.48 1.61 -4.66
C ASP A 101 -4.90 0.50 -5.54
N TRP A 102 -3.67 0.04 -5.25
CA TRP A 102 -3.09 -1.11 -5.91
C TRP A 102 -3.89 -2.40 -5.66
N ALA A 103 -4.28 -2.64 -4.42
CA ALA A 103 -5.06 -3.83 -4.08
C ALA A 103 -6.38 -3.86 -4.84
N GLU A 104 -7.11 -2.76 -4.87
CA GLU A 104 -8.44 -2.69 -5.45
C GLU A 104 -8.43 -2.58 -6.97
N LEU A 105 -7.59 -1.71 -7.53
CA LEU A 105 -7.60 -1.38 -8.96
C LEU A 105 -6.68 -2.28 -9.79
N TRP A 106 -5.59 -2.79 -9.18
CA TRP A 106 -4.66 -3.64 -9.90
C TRP A 106 -4.81 -5.13 -9.55
N LEU A 107 -4.84 -5.50 -8.25
CA LEU A 107 -4.86 -6.91 -7.83
C LEU A 107 -6.24 -7.54 -8.00
N MET A 108 -7.30 -6.91 -7.42
CA MET A 108 -8.64 -7.49 -7.40
C MET A 108 -9.19 -7.86 -8.79
N PRO A 109 -9.00 -7.05 -9.86
CA PRO A 109 -9.45 -7.43 -11.20
C PRO A 109 -8.76 -8.67 -11.78
N ARG A 110 -7.58 -9.03 -11.28
CA ARG A 110 -6.74 -10.15 -11.75
C ARG A 110 -6.95 -11.43 -10.95
N LEU A 111 -7.35 -11.33 -9.67
CA LEU A 111 -7.56 -12.47 -8.78
C LEU A 111 -8.52 -13.56 -9.31
N PRO A 112 -9.60 -13.26 -10.06
CA PRO A 112 -10.44 -14.30 -10.62
C PRO A 112 -9.70 -15.30 -11.50
N ALA A 113 -8.71 -14.86 -12.30
CA ALA A 113 -7.88 -15.75 -13.11
C ALA A 113 -7.00 -16.68 -12.25
N PHE A 114 -6.41 -16.16 -11.17
CA PHE A 114 -5.68 -17.00 -10.22
C PHE A 114 -6.59 -18.02 -9.53
N ARG A 115 -7.76 -17.59 -9.06
CA ARG A 115 -8.72 -18.47 -8.37
C ARG A 115 -9.29 -19.56 -9.29
N ALA A 116 -9.43 -19.30 -10.58
CA ALA A 116 -9.83 -20.32 -11.56
C ALA A 116 -8.81 -21.46 -11.64
N ALA A 117 -7.51 -21.15 -11.54
CA ALA A 117 -6.44 -22.14 -11.52
C ALA A 117 -6.23 -22.80 -10.14
N PHE A 118 -6.52 -22.06 -9.05
CA PHE A 118 -6.29 -22.49 -7.66
C PHE A 118 -7.50 -22.19 -6.77
N PRO A 119 -8.64 -22.91 -6.96
CA PRO A 119 -9.93 -22.59 -6.33
C PRO A 119 -9.93 -22.67 -4.80
N ASN A 120 -9.04 -23.46 -4.22
CA ASN A 120 -8.96 -23.67 -2.78
C ASN A 120 -8.09 -22.60 -2.06
N THR A 121 -7.59 -21.57 -2.77
CA THR A 121 -6.83 -20.50 -2.15
C THR A 121 -7.79 -19.43 -1.63
N LEU A 122 -7.70 -19.15 -0.34
CA LEU A 122 -8.40 -18.07 0.32
C LEU A 122 -7.48 -16.84 0.43
N PHE A 123 -8.07 -15.66 0.50
CA PHE A 123 -7.32 -14.41 0.65
C PHE A 123 -7.89 -13.58 1.79
N CYS A 124 -7.00 -13.03 2.61
CA CYS A 124 -7.27 -11.93 3.52
C CYS A 124 -6.47 -10.73 3.03
N ILE A 125 -7.14 -9.68 2.54
CA ILE A 125 -6.50 -8.50 1.94
C ILE A 125 -6.85 -7.29 2.78
N ASN A 126 -5.84 -6.61 3.32
CA ASN A 126 -5.96 -5.39 4.12
C ASN A 126 -5.18 -4.26 3.46
N GLY A 127 -5.67 -3.03 3.61
CA GLY A 127 -4.93 -1.83 3.26
C GLY A 127 -3.77 -1.56 4.22
N VAL A 128 -2.74 -0.88 3.75
CA VAL A 128 -1.69 -0.35 4.62
C VAL A 128 -2.31 0.69 5.54
N GLY A 129 -2.18 0.49 6.86
CA GLY A 129 -2.76 1.38 7.87
C GLY A 129 -4.16 1.00 8.35
N ASP A 130 -4.81 0.02 7.73
CA ASP A 130 -6.07 -0.52 8.23
C ASP A 130 -5.90 -1.26 9.56
N VAL A 131 -7.00 -1.33 10.32
CA VAL A 131 -7.04 -2.20 11.49
C VAL A 131 -6.87 -3.64 11.02
N ALA A 132 -5.85 -4.32 11.52
CA ALA A 132 -5.57 -5.69 11.15
C ALA A 132 -6.78 -6.58 11.47
N VAL A 133 -7.39 -7.18 10.46
CA VAL A 133 -8.47 -8.16 10.61
C VAL A 133 -7.93 -9.44 11.25
N ARG A 134 -6.62 -9.65 11.15
CA ARG A 134 -5.91 -10.81 11.71
C ARG A 134 -4.74 -10.40 12.59
N LEU A 135 -4.53 -11.17 13.63
CA LEU A 135 -3.30 -11.16 14.43
C LEU A 135 -2.23 -11.93 13.65
N GLY A 136 -1.00 -11.40 13.63
CA GLY A 136 0.16 -12.03 13.01
C GLY A 136 0.69 -11.26 11.80
N GLN A 137 1.87 -11.66 11.34
CA GLN A 137 2.51 -11.02 10.21
C GLN A 137 1.82 -11.41 8.89
N PRO A 138 1.63 -10.48 7.94
CA PRO A 138 1.12 -10.83 6.63
C PRO A 138 2.12 -11.71 5.88
N ASP A 139 1.61 -12.54 4.97
CA ASP A 139 2.42 -13.40 4.12
C ASP A 139 3.22 -12.59 3.08
N LEU A 140 2.65 -11.46 2.68
CA LEU A 140 3.33 -10.49 1.83
C LEU A 140 2.78 -9.08 2.05
N ARG A 141 3.65 -8.09 1.77
CA ARG A 141 3.27 -6.68 1.70
C ARG A 141 3.54 -6.15 0.31
N VAL A 142 2.67 -5.27 -0.18
CA VAL A 142 2.91 -4.48 -1.39
C VAL A 142 2.68 -3.01 -1.05
N THR A 143 3.72 -2.22 -1.17
CA THR A 143 3.69 -0.80 -0.82
C THR A 143 4.20 0.05 -1.97
N TYR A 144 3.78 1.29 -2.01
CA TYR A 144 4.23 2.27 -3.01
C TYR A 144 5.40 3.07 -2.42
N ASP A 145 6.63 2.54 -2.53
CA ASP A 145 7.85 3.15 -1.98
C ASP A 145 9.12 2.54 -2.58
N ASP A 146 10.27 3.22 -2.37
CA ASP A 146 11.61 2.75 -2.74
C ASP A 146 12.32 1.99 -1.60
N GLY A 147 11.58 1.53 -0.58
CA GLY A 147 12.16 0.78 0.54
C GLY A 147 12.66 -0.62 0.13
N PRO A 148 13.31 -1.34 1.05
CA PRO A 148 13.86 -2.66 0.76
C PRO A 148 12.76 -3.63 0.33
N GLY A 149 12.99 -4.38 -0.77
CA GLY A 149 12.04 -5.33 -1.34
C GLY A 149 12.27 -5.53 -2.83
N GLU A 150 11.38 -6.27 -3.46
CA GLU A 150 11.40 -6.54 -4.89
C GLU A 150 10.48 -5.54 -5.61
N PRO A 151 10.98 -4.67 -6.49
CA PRO A 151 10.13 -3.78 -7.27
C PRO A 151 9.31 -4.59 -8.27
N LEU A 152 7.98 -4.55 -8.16
CA LEU A 152 7.07 -5.18 -9.12
C LEU A 152 7.05 -4.40 -10.44
N PHE A 153 6.75 -3.12 -10.36
CA PHE A 153 6.82 -2.19 -11.49
C PHE A 153 6.80 -0.74 -10.99
N ARG A 154 7.35 0.15 -11.80
CA ARG A 154 7.19 1.60 -11.67
C ARG A 154 6.17 2.04 -12.70
N ASP A 155 5.22 2.85 -12.27
CA ASP A 155 4.13 3.34 -13.12
C ASP A 155 4.52 4.61 -13.89
N VAL A 156 3.66 5.01 -14.79
CA VAL A 156 3.62 6.35 -15.40
C VAL A 156 2.29 7.00 -15.08
N LEU A 157 2.31 8.31 -14.89
CA LEU A 157 1.13 9.08 -14.54
C LEU A 157 0.60 9.77 -15.80
N VAL A 158 -0.62 9.43 -16.18
CA VAL A 158 -1.27 9.91 -17.40
C VAL A 158 -2.57 10.65 -17.06
N PRO A 159 -2.95 11.67 -17.85
CA PRO A 159 -4.29 12.20 -17.81
C PRO A 159 -5.32 11.18 -18.25
N VAL A 160 -6.45 11.14 -17.53
CA VAL A 160 -7.58 10.26 -17.84
C VAL A 160 -8.89 11.03 -17.62
N THR A 161 -9.89 10.72 -18.42
CA THR A 161 -11.24 11.29 -18.27
C THR A 161 -12.31 10.33 -18.79
N GLY A 162 -13.58 10.64 -18.52
CA GLY A 162 -14.70 9.93 -19.12
C GLY A 162 -14.89 10.28 -20.59
N LEU A 163 -15.60 9.42 -21.32
CA LEU A 163 -15.72 9.49 -22.78
C LEU A 163 -16.37 10.79 -23.27
N ASP A 164 -17.34 11.32 -22.51
CA ASP A 164 -18.04 12.55 -22.94
C ASP A 164 -17.14 13.79 -22.84
N ASN A 165 -16.22 13.80 -21.87
CA ASN A 165 -15.26 14.90 -21.76
C ASN A 165 -14.26 14.91 -22.91
N VAL A 166 -13.80 13.73 -23.37
CA VAL A 166 -12.92 13.63 -24.55
C VAL A 166 -13.60 14.22 -25.79
N ARG A 167 -14.88 13.93 -26.00
CA ARG A 167 -15.66 14.48 -27.13
C ARG A 167 -15.74 16.00 -27.13
N ARG A 168 -15.72 16.63 -25.95
CA ARG A 168 -15.74 18.10 -25.81
C ARG A 168 -14.42 18.75 -26.20
N MET A 169 -13.30 18.01 -26.13
CA MET A 169 -11.95 18.53 -26.42
C MET A 169 -11.62 18.58 -27.92
N ILE A 170 -12.33 17.85 -28.79
CA ILE A 170 -11.93 17.59 -30.18
C ILE A 170 -11.81 18.88 -31.04
N ASN A 171 -12.46 19.97 -30.62
CA ASN A 171 -12.52 21.23 -31.40
C ASN A 171 -11.84 22.42 -30.70
N GLU A 172 -11.08 22.19 -29.65
CA GLU A 172 -10.41 23.25 -28.88
C GLU A 172 -8.95 23.44 -29.33
N ASP A 173 -8.44 24.67 -29.21
CA ASP A 173 -7.03 24.98 -29.46
C ASP A 173 -6.13 24.13 -28.54
N PRO A 174 -5.18 23.35 -29.11
CA PRO A 174 -4.30 22.51 -28.30
C PRO A 174 -3.58 23.24 -27.15
N ALA A 175 -3.24 24.51 -27.33
CA ALA A 175 -2.53 25.29 -26.31
C ALA A 175 -3.35 25.60 -25.06
N VAL A 176 -4.69 25.65 -25.18
CA VAL A 176 -5.61 26.04 -24.10
C VAL A 176 -6.81 25.10 -23.98
N GLN A 177 -6.76 23.93 -24.61
CA GLN A 177 -7.90 23.00 -24.67
C GLN A 177 -8.36 22.48 -23.29
N MET A 178 -7.55 22.65 -22.26
CA MET A 178 -7.89 22.30 -20.87
C MET A 178 -8.32 23.50 -20.02
N GLU A 179 -8.35 24.73 -20.60
CA GLU A 179 -8.83 25.90 -19.85
C GLU A 179 -10.30 25.75 -19.46
N GLY A 180 -10.59 26.01 -18.19
CA GLY A 180 -11.96 25.88 -17.67
C GLY A 180 -12.43 24.44 -17.43
N MET A 181 -11.69 23.43 -17.88
CA MET A 181 -12.05 22.03 -17.62
C MET A 181 -11.89 21.69 -16.12
N PRO A 182 -12.82 20.90 -15.54
CA PRO A 182 -12.75 20.50 -14.14
C PRO A 182 -11.61 19.52 -13.89
N LEU A 183 -10.71 19.89 -12.98
CA LEU A 183 -9.58 19.04 -12.58
C LEU A 183 -9.88 18.28 -11.29
N LEU A 184 -9.49 17.02 -11.27
CA LEU A 184 -9.52 16.14 -10.12
C LEU A 184 -8.07 15.88 -9.68
N HIS A 185 -7.83 15.97 -8.38
CA HIS A 185 -6.51 15.80 -7.79
C HIS A 185 -6.51 14.62 -6.85
N LEU A 186 -5.45 13.82 -6.87
CA LEU A 186 -5.16 12.85 -5.84
C LEU A 186 -4.35 13.52 -4.73
N LYS A 187 -4.81 13.39 -3.49
CA LYS A 187 -3.91 13.61 -2.36
C LYS A 187 -2.91 12.48 -2.35
N ALA A 188 -1.63 12.81 -2.33
CA ALA A 188 -0.60 11.81 -2.18
C ALA A 188 -0.90 10.93 -0.96
N HIS A 189 -0.87 9.61 -1.13
CA HIS A 189 -0.96 8.67 -0.02
C HIS A 189 0.14 8.98 1.01
N PHE A 190 -0.24 9.04 2.30
CA PHE A 190 0.67 9.18 3.43
C PHE A 190 1.53 10.46 3.46
N ASP A 191 0.92 11.65 3.29
CA ASP A 191 1.60 12.93 3.52
C ASP A 191 2.86 13.17 2.64
N ARG A 192 2.93 12.52 1.46
CA ARG A 192 4.02 12.70 0.50
C ARG A 192 3.68 13.85 -0.45
N SER A 193 4.36 14.96 -0.26
CA SER A 193 4.27 16.16 -1.10
C SER A 193 4.93 16.00 -2.48
N ASP A 194 5.50 14.83 -2.77
CA ASP A 194 6.33 14.55 -3.95
C ASP A 194 5.59 13.83 -5.09
N HIS A 195 4.27 13.60 -4.96
CA HIS A 195 3.49 12.95 -6.02
C HIS A 195 3.10 13.97 -7.08
N PRO A 196 3.66 13.90 -8.30
CA PRO A 196 3.35 14.86 -9.34
C PRO A 196 1.90 14.72 -9.81
N GLY A 197 1.31 15.84 -10.22
CA GLY A 197 -0.08 15.95 -10.62
C GLY A 197 -0.26 16.89 -11.80
N TRP A 198 -1.38 17.61 -11.81
CA TRP A 198 -1.70 18.53 -12.89
C TRP A 198 -0.73 19.69 -13.04
N VAL A 199 -0.14 20.20 -11.96
CA VAL A 199 0.79 21.34 -12.03
C VAL A 199 2.02 20.92 -12.83
N GLU A 200 2.67 19.83 -12.45
CA GLU A 200 3.86 19.32 -13.10
C GLU A 200 3.57 18.84 -14.53
N TRP A 201 2.37 18.27 -14.75
CA TRP A 201 1.99 17.80 -16.08
C TRP A 201 1.80 18.97 -17.05
N PHE A 202 1.07 20.04 -16.65
CA PHE A 202 0.91 21.21 -17.50
C PHE A 202 2.21 21.99 -17.70
N ASP A 203 3.08 22.04 -16.69
CA ASP A 203 4.40 22.66 -16.81
C ASP A 203 5.27 21.96 -17.87
N GLN A 204 5.11 20.63 -18.02
CA GLN A 204 5.88 19.86 -19.00
C GLN A 204 5.25 19.82 -20.39
N PHE A 205 3.92 19.71 -20.49
CA PHE A 205 3.22 19.45 -21.76
C PHE A 205 2.33 20.60 -22.25
N GLY A 206 2.09 21.59 -21.42
CA GLY A 206 1.21 22.71 -21.77
C GLY A 206 -0.27 22.37 -21.60
N HIS A 207 -1.10 22.80 -22.55
CA HIS A 207 -2.56 22.58 -22.63
C HIS A 207 -3.41 23.43 -21.66
N ARG A 208 -2.81 24.09 -20.67
CA ARG A 208 -3.48 24.99 -19.74
C ARG A 208 -2.50 25.97 -19.13
N MET A 209 -2.91 27.23 -19.03
CA MET A 209 -2.08 28.31 -18.48
C MET A 209 -2.52 28.76 -17.08
N THR A 210 -3.78 28.49 -16.68
CA THR A 210 -4.32 29.05 -15.44
C THR A 210 -4.95 27.98 -14.55
N GLY A 211 -4.80 28.16 -13.23
CA GLY A 211 -5.55 27.41 -12.22
C GLY A 211 -5.26 25.91 -12.17
N ALA A 212 -4.06 25.46 -12.54
CA ALA A 212 -3.68 24.04 -12.52
C ALA A 212 -3.85 23.35 -11.15
N ALA A 213 -3.71 24.11 -10.06
CA ALA A 213 -3.87 23.59 -8.69
C ALA A 213 -5.33 23.63 -8.19
N ARG A 214 -6.27 24.18 -8.98
CA ARG A 214 -7.66 24.28 -8.58
C ARG A 214 -8.43 23.04 -9.01
N GLY A 215 -9.24 22.48 -8.13
CA GLY A 215 -10.06 21.32 -8.44
C GLY A 215 -10.59 20.59 -7.21
N VAL A 216 -11.17 19.42 -7.44
CA VAL A 216 -11.66 18.54 -6.39
C VAL A 216 -10.56 17.58 -5.97
N HIS A 217 -10.32 17.45 -4.67
CA HIS A 217 -9.28 16.57 -4.13
C HIS A 217 -9.87 15.27 -3.59
N TYR A 218 -9.32 14.17 -4.01
CA TYR A 218 -9.67 12.82 -3.56
C TYR A 218 -8.56 12.19 -2.72
N ALA A 219 -8.94 11.45 -1.69
CA ALA A 219 -7.98 10.79 -0.81
C ALA A 219 -7.37 9.51 -1.41
N ASN A 220 -8.03 8.91 -2.42
CA ASN A 220 -7.58 7.67 -3.07
C ASN A 220 -7.99 7.66 -4.54
N ALA A 221 -7.26 6.87 -5.34
CA ALA A 221 -7.48 6.78 -6.79
C ALA A 221 -8.84 6.17 -7.13
N ARG A 222 -9.32 5.22 -6.34
CA ARG A 222 -10.62 4.59 -6.59
C ARG A 222 -11.76 5.58 -6.68
N LEU A 223 -11.89 6.47 -5.69
CA LEU A 223 -12.95 7.49 -5.68
C LEU A 223 -12.78 8.48 -6.83
N ALA A 224 -11.54 8.88 -7.13
CA ALA A 224 -11.25 9.78 -8.22
C ALA A 224 -11.59 9.15 -9.59
N ILE A 225 -11.23 7.88 -9.82
CA ILE A 225 -11.56 7.17 -11.06
C ILE A 225 -13.06 6.97 -11.21
N GLU A 226 -13.79 6.73 -10.11
CA GLU A 226 -15.25 6.65 -10.16
C GLU A 226 -15.86 8.01 -10.61
N ALA A 227 -15.35 9.13 -10.12
CA ALA A 227 -15.76 10.45 -10.59
C ALA A 227 -15.40 10.67 -12.08
N VAL A 228 -14.24 10.16 -12.53
CA VAL A 228 -13.85 10.16 -13.95
C VAL A 228 -14.86 9.39 -14.81
N ARG A 229 -15.26 8.17 -14.40
CA ARG A 229 -16.27 7.36 -15.10
C ARG A 229 -17.62 8.09 -15.25
N GLN A 230 -17.94 8.94 -14.27
CA GLN A 230 -19.15 9.78 -14.28
C GLN A 230 -18.96 11.11 -15.03
N ASN A 231 -17.87 11.29 -15.79
CA ASN A 231 -17.54 12.52 -16.53
C ASN A 231 -17.44 13.78 -15.65
N VAL A 232 -17.12 13.65 -14.34
CA VAL A 232 -17.02 14.81 -13.43
C VAL A 232 -15.82 15.69 -13.79
N GLY A 233 -14.71 15.10 -14.29
CA GLY A 233 -13.53 15.86 -14.65
C GLY A 233 -12.38 15.01 -15.17
N PHE A 234 -11.21 15.63 -15.18
CA PHE A 234 -9.95 15.08 -15.66
C PHE A 234 -9.03 14.78 -14.47
N LEU A 235 -8.33 13.67 -14.49
CA LEU A 235 -7.47 13.17 -13.43
C LEU A 235 -6.10 12.81 -13.98
N VAL A 236 -5.00 13.12 -13.28
CA VAL A 236 -3.68 12.51 -13.50
C VAL A 236 -3.54 11.34 -12.55
N CYS A 237 -3.32 10.14 -13.09
CA CYS A 237 -3.32 8.90 -12.33
C CYS A 237 -2.38 7.86 -12.93
N GLY A 238 -1.96 6.87 -12.12
CA GLY A 238 -1.13 5.76 -12.58
C GLY A 238 -1.81 4.94 -13.68
N LEU A 239 -1.12 4.74 -14.81
CA LEU A 239 -1.63 4.00 -15.95
C LEU A 239 -1.99 2.55 -15.60
N SER A 240 -1.20 1.91 -14.71
CA SER A 240 -1.45 0.53 -14.29
C SER A 240 -2.81 0.33 -13.61
N LEU A 241 -3.31 1.36 -12.94
CA LEU A 241 -4.60 1.36 -12.24
C LEU A 241 -5.78 1.53 -13.21
N LEU A 242 -5.52 2.04 -14.42
CA LEU A 242 -6.51 2.35 -15.44
C LEU A 242 -6.68 1.25 -16.51
N LEU A 243 -5.76 0.27 -16.56
CA LEU A 243 -5.69 -0.71 -17.66
C LEU A 243 -7.00 -1.42 -17.93
N LYS A 244 -7.75 -1.77 -16.89
CA LYS A 244 -9.07 -2.42 -17.03
C LYS A 244 -10.10 -1.47 -17.63
N ASP A 245 -10.17 -0.24 -17.14
CA ASP A 245 -11.14 0.76 -17.60
C ASP A 245 -10.88 1.20 -19.04
N LEU A 246 -9.62 1.34 -19.40
CA LEU A 246 -9.21 1.60 -20.80
C LEU A 246 -9.57 0.44 -21.72
N GLN A 247 -9.36 -0.81 -21.27
CA GLN A 247 -9.72 -2.00 -22.05
C GLN A 247 -11.24 -2.15 -22.24
N THR A 248 -12.04 -1.78 -21.23
CA THR A 248 -13.51 -1.83 -21.31
C THR A 248 -14.12 -0.58 -21.95
N GLY A 249 -13.30 0.44 -22.24
CA GLY A 249 -13.76 1.71 -22.82
C GLY A 249 -14.65 2.51 -21.87
N THR A 250 -14.49 2.38 -20.56
CA THR A 250 -15.23 3.18 -19.57
C THR A 250 -14.57 4.52 -19.30
N VAL A 251 -13.28 4.64 -19.57
CA VAL A 251 -12.51 5.88 -19.57
C VAL A 251 -11.62 5.97 -20.80
N ALA A 252 -11.07 7.13 -21.07
CA ALA A 252 -10.14 7.36 -22.17
C ALA A 252 -8.98 8.27 -21.73
N LEU A 253 -7.86 8.16 -22.44
CA LEU A 253 -6.76 9.10 -22.34
C LEU A 253 -7.08 10.30 -23.24
N PRO A 254 -7.20 11.53 -22.71
CA PRO A 254 -7.46 12.72 -23.49
C PRO A 254 -6.25 13.18 -24.31
N PHE A 255 -5.05 12.71 -23.92
CA PHE A 255 -3.77 12.99 -24.55
C PHE A 255 -3.03 11.68 -24.87
N PRO A 256 -2.08 11.71 -25.82
CA PRO A 256 -1.26 10.54 -26.10
C PRO A 256 -0.53 10.04 -24.84
N ALA A 257 -0.48 8.73 -24.63
CA ALA A 257 0.16 8.17 -23.45
C ALA A 257 1.68 8.48 -23.34
N PRO A 258 2.45 8.78 -24.39
CA PRO A 258 3.80 9.34 -24.26
C PRO A 258 3.86 10.69 -23.49
N GLU A 259 2.77 11.45 -23.43
CA GLU A 259 2.66 12.64 -22.57
C GLU A 259 2.35 12.24 -21.13
N HIS A 260 3.32 11.65 -20.45
CA HIS A 260 3.20 11.16 -19.08
C HIS A 260 4.29 11.70 -18.17
N LEU A 261 4.03 11.70 -16.86
CA LEU A 261 5.04 11.91 -15.83
C LEU A 261 5.52 10.58 -15.28
N PRO A 262 6.79 10.43 -14.89
CA PRO A 262 7.25 9.24 -14.18
C PRO A 262 6.63 9.18 -12.79
N ALA A 263 6.15 8.03 -12.38
CA ALA A 263 5.76 7.81 -11.00
C ALA A 263 6.99 7.88 -10.08
N PRO A 264 6.93 8.59 -8.94
CA PRO A 264 8.09 8.78 -8.07
C PRO A 264 8.60 7.46 -7.47
N HIS A 265 7.70 6.52 -7.18
CA HIS A 265 8.03 5.26 -6.53
C HIS A 265 7.52 4.05 -7.32
N PRO A 266 8.16 2.87 -7.19
CA PRO A 266 7.59 1.61 -7.66
C PRO A 266 6.58 1.05 -6.65
N TYR A 267 5.75 0.12 -7.09
CA TYR A 267 5.11 -0.83 -6.20
C TYR A 267 6.12 -1.90 -5.81
N THR A 268 6.38 -2.03 -4.51
CA THR A 268 7.43 -2.90 -3.96
C THR A 268 6.84 -4.06 -3.17
N LEU A 269 7.20 -5.28 -3.56
CA LEU A 269 6.78 -6.53 -2.94
C LEU A 269 7.76 -6.94 -1.83
N ARG A 270 7.22 -7.31 -0.68
CA ARG A 270 7.95 -7.84 0.47
C ARG A 270 7.28 -9.12 0.95
N PRO A 271 7.70 -10.29 0.47
CA PRO A 271 7.26 -11.56 1.02
C PRO A 271 7.84 -11.75 2.42
N ARG A 272 7.15 -12.53 3.24
CA ARG A 272 7.66 -13.00 4.53
C ARG A 272 8.89 -13.90 4.32
N SER A 273 9.80 -13.93 5.29
CA SER A 273 11.10 -14.66 5.18
C SER A 273 10.96 -16.17 5.00
N ASP A 274 9.84 -16.76 5.41
CA ASP A 274 9.55 -18.20 5.30
C ASP A 274 8.58 -18.54 4.14
N ALA A 275 8.34 -17.59 3.24
CA ALA A 275 7.47 -17.78 2.08
C ALA A 275 7.81 -19.04 1.26
N ASP A 276 9.10 -19.41 1.20
CA ASP A 276 9.58 -20.59 0.46
C ASP A 276 9.05 -21.92 1.00
N ARG A 277 8.60 -21.94 2.25
CA ARG A 277 8.06 -23.15 2.90
C ARG A 277 6.55 -23.35 2.64
N ARG A 278 5.89 -22.41 1.98
CA ARG A 278 4.44 -22.43 1.72
C ARG A 278 4.15 -22.55 0.22
N PRO A 279 3.88 -23.77 -0.30
CA PRO A 279 3.70 -23.99 -1.75
C PRO A 279 2.61 -23.11 -2.40
N GLN A 280 1.53 -22.82 -1.67
CA GLN A 280 0.45 -21.97 -2.18
C GLN A 280 0.89 -20.51 -2.30
N LEU A 281 1.63 -20.00 -1.30
CA LEU A 281 2.20 -18.67 -1.35
C LEU A 281 3.21 -18.54 -2.50
N GLN A 282 4.05 -19.55 -2.71
CA GLN A 282 5.00 -19.57 -3.83
C GLN A 282 4.28 -19.54 -5.20
N ARG A 283 3.19 -20.29 -5.36
CA ARG A 283 2.37 -20.23 -6.59
C ARG A 283 1.79 -18.84 -6.80
N PHE A 284 1.28 -18.21 -5.73
CA PHE A 284 0.75 -16.85 -5.79
C PHE A 284 1.84 -15.83 -6.13
N LEU A 285 3.00 -15.88 -5.49
CA LEU A 285 4.13 -15.01 -5.77
C LEU A 285 4.63 -15.15 -7.23
N THR A 286 4.71 -16.37 -7.74
CA THR A 286 5.08 -16.63 -9.14
C THR A 286 4.06 -16.03 -10.11
N TRP A 287 2.77 -16.22 -9.84
CA TRP A 287 1.70 -15.62 -10.61
C TRP A 287 1.73 -14.08 -10.53
N LEU A 288 1.90 -13.53 -9.33
CA LEU A 288 1.95 -12.08 -9.09
C LEU A 288 3.10 -11.41 -9.89
N ARG A 289 4.28 -12.02 -9.90
CA ARG A 289 5.44 -11.55 -10.68
C ARG A 289 5.15 -11.56 -12.17
N LYS A 290 4.49 -12.59 -12.67
CA LYS A 290 4.08 -12.68 -14.09
C LYS A 290 3.09 -11.56 -14.44
N GLU A 291 2.08 -11.32 -13.61
CA GLU A 291 1.12 -10.22 -13.81
C GLU A 291 1.81 -8.83 -13.77
N ALA A 292 2.80 -8.68 -12.90
CA ALA A 292 3.60 -7.46 -12.82
C ALA A 292 4.48 -7.27 -14.08
N GLU A 293 5.06 -8.34 -14.62
CA GLU A 293 5.80 -8.30 -15.88
C GLU A 293 4.92 -7.92 -17.07
N ASP A 294 3.72 -8.51 -17.14
CA ASP A 294 2.72 -8.15 -18.15
C ASP A 294 2.30 -6.68 -18.03
N THR A 295 2.19 -6.18 -16.80
CA THR A 295 1.90 -4.76 -16.54
C THR A 295 3.05 -3.87 -17.01
N ARG A 296 4.31 -4.19 -16.69
CA ARG A 296 5.50 -3.46 -17.18
C ARG A 296 5.52 -3.36 -18.69
N ARG A 297 5.27 -4.49 -19.36
CA ARG A 297 5.22 -4.54 -20.83
C ARG A 297 4.13 -3.61 -21.38
N ARG A 298 2.90 -3.65 -20.82
CA ARG A 298 1.81 -2.81 -21.29
C ARG A 298 2.07 -1.32 -21.04
N ILE A 299 2.62 -0.96 -19.87
CA ILE A 299 3.02 0.42 -19.59
C ILE A 299 4.01 0.88 -20.66
N LYS A 300 5.03 0.08 -20.94
CA LYS A 300 6.05 0.39 -21.94
C LYS A 300 5.45 0.56 -23.34
N GLU A 301 4.64 -0.41 -23.80
CA GLU A 301 3.98 -0.38 -25.11
C GLU A 301 3.08 0.85 -25.30
N MET A 302 2.41 1.32 -24.24
CA MET A 302 1.53 2.49 -24.31
C MET A 302 2.27 3.81 -24.18
N SER A 303 3.32 3.86 -23.35
CA SER A 303 4.03 5.11 -22.99
C SER A 303 5.21 5.44 -23.93
N GLU A 304 5.71 4.50 -24.70
CA GLU A 304 6.72 4.77 -25.71
C GLU A 304 6.05 5.29 -27.01
N PRO A 305 6.61 6.31 -27.65
CA PRO A 305 6.10 6.74 -28.96
C PRO A 305 6.23 5.58 -29.97
N ASN A 306 5.17 5.36 -30.73
CA ASN A 306 5.20 4.41 -31.84
C ASN A 306 6.35 4.82 -32.79
N PRO A 307 7.24 3.87 -33.22
CA PRO A 307 8.35 4.15 -34.09
C PRO A 307 7.91 4.70 -35.46
#